data_2d195d907fabf4cf17a65b1a30ef7983
#
_entry.id   2d195d907fabf4cf17a65b1a30ef7983
#
_cell.length_a   1.000
_cell.length_b   1.000
_cell.length_c   1.000
_cell.angle_alpha   90.00
_cell.angle_beta   90.00
_cell.angle_gamma   90.00
#
_symmetry.space_group_name_H-M   'P 1'
#
loop_
_entity.id
_entity.type
_entity.pdbx_description
1 polymer ?
#
loop_
_entity_poly.entity_id
_entity_poly.type
_entity_poly.pdbx_seq_one_letter_code
_entity_poly.pdbx_strand_id
1 'polypeptide(L)'
;PSNTLTGFKFDLSNNVRSFSKKELQRFVAVLENEDIQTQVIFLTLLKSGMRKGELMGLRWNDIDLNEKYFDINSTRGDYGENKPKTKTSIRKVYFDNSLLTLIKKYKNHEKERLFREGIILSDKDYFILSSRNLPITQSRITYMFRLLCKKAEVQNITVHGLRHTHATFLIEAGANIKYVSTRLGHKNINITLDVYSDVLKEEEKETADLMDKLIENL
;
A
#
# COMPACT_ATOMS: atom_id res chain seq x y z
N PRO A 1 -2.99 -29.65 -32.83
CA PRO A 1 -3.67 -28.49 -32.30
C PRO A 1 -2.70 -27.73 -31.42
N SER A 2 -2.19 -26.65 -31.97
CA SER A 2 -1.18 -25.79 -31.38
C SER A 2 -1.81 -24.77 -30.44
N ASN A 3 -1.48 -24.88 -29.16
CA ASN A 3 -1.78 -23.86 -28.17
C ASN A 3 -0.77 -22.70 -28.31
N THR A 4 -1.15 -21.69 -29.04
CA THR A 4 -0.44 -20.40 -29.09
C THR A 4 -0.93 -19.51 -27.96
N LEU A 5 -0.33 -19.63 -26.79
CA LEU A 5 -0.30 -18.55 -25.80
C LEU A 5 0.73 -17.53 -26.30
N THR A 6 0.29 -16.67 -27.19
CA THR A 6 1.09 -15.55 -27.69
C THR A 6 1.36 -14.56 -26.58
N GLY A 7 2.64 -14.38 -26.33
CA GLY A 7 3.22 -13.56 -25.31
C GLY A 7 2.74 -12.11 -25.29
N PHE A 8 2.23 -11.68 -24.16
CA PHE A 8 2.22 -10.28 -23.81
C PHE A 8 3.65 -9.85 -23.48
N LYS A 9 4.31 -9.19 -24.42
CA LYS A 9 5.53 -8.45 -24.15
C LYS A 9 5.18 -7.30 -23.21
N PHE A 10 5.67 -7.36 -21.98
CA PHE A 10 5.67 -6.21 -21.08
C PHE A 10 6.62 -5.17 -21.64
N ASP A 11 6.08 -4.04 -22.07
CA ASP A 11 6.88 -2.86 -22.36
C ASP A 11 7.33 -2.24 -21.03
N LEU A 12 8.59 -2.46 -20.68
CA LEU A 12 9.24 -1.93 -19.48
C LEU A 12 9.75 -0.49 -19.69
N SER A 13 9.46 0.13 -20.84
CA SER A 13 10.01 1.43 -21.22
C SER A 13 9.31 2.64 -20.58
N ASN A 14 8.13 2.47 -19.98
CA ASN A 14 7.45 3.55 -19.24
C ASN A 14 7.70 3.42 -17.73
N ASN A 15 8.55 4.30 -17.23
CA ASN A 15 8.93 4.43 -15.81
C ASN A 15 7.79 4.93 -14.89
N VAL A 16 6.52 4.61 -15.19
CA VAL A 16 5.39 5.01 -14.35
C VAL A 16 5.41 4.19 -13.07
N ARG A 17 5.70 4.86 -11.97
CA ARG A 17 5.86 4.25 -10.64
C ARG A 17 4.60 4.35 -9.79
N SER A 18 3.65 5.24 -10.14
CA SER A 18 2.45 5.53 -9.37
C SER A 18 1.22 5.71 -10.27
N PHE A 19 0.03 5.56 -9.70
CA PHE A 19 -1.21 5.93 -10.39
C PHE A 19 -1.38 7.45 -10.47
N SER A 20 -1.93 7.93 -11.57
CA SER A 20 -2.53 9.25 -11.66
C SER A 20 -3.81 9.33 -10.82
N LYS A 21 -4.31 10.56 -10.54
CA LYS A 21 -5.56 10.76 -9.78
C LYS A 21 -6.76 10.04 -10.40
N LYS A 22 -6.89 10.07 -11.73
CA LYS A 22 -7.98 9.40 -12.46
C LYS A 22 -7.86 7.87 -12.38
N GLU A 23 -6.65 7.33 -12.47
CA GLU A 23 -6.41 5.89 -12.34
C GLU A 23 -6.67 5.40 -10.92
N LEU A 24 -6.22 6.17 -9.91
CA LEU A 24 -6.50 5.85 -8.52
C LEU A 24 -8.01 5.81 -8.23
N GLN A 25 -8.78 6.76 -8.76
CA GLN A 25 -10.24 6.78 -8.62
C GLN A 25 -10.87 5.51 -9.22
N ARG A 26 -10.49 5.13 -10.46
CA ARG A 26 -11.00 3.90 -11.09
C ARG A 26 -10.59 2.65 -10.32
N PHE A 27 -9.34 2.58 -9.87
CA PHE A 27 -8.84 1.46 -9.08
C PHE A 27 -9.61 1.29 -7.78
N VAL A 28 -9.84 2.37 -7.03
CA VAL A 28 -10.61 2.35 -5.78
C VAL A 28 -12.07 1.95 -6.03
N ALA A 29 -12.71 2.49 -7.06
CA ALA A 29 -14.09 2.15 -7.41
C ALA A 29 -14.27 0.64 -7.74
N VAL A 30 -13.30 0.03 -8.42
CA VAL A 30 -13.32 -1.43 -8.65
C VAL A 30 -13.07 -2.18 -7.35
N LEU A 31 -12.11 -1.72 -6.54
CA LEU A 31 -11.72 -2.37 -5.30
C LEU A 31 -12.88 -2.43 -4.28
N GLU A 32 -13.73 -1.42 -4.22
CA GLU A 32 -14.90 -1.37 -3.34
C GLU A 32 -15.95 -2.46 -3.64
N ASN A 33 -15.92 -3.04 -4.84
CA ASN A 33 -16.82 -4.13 -5.26
C ASN A 33 -16.17 -5.53 -5.16
N GLU A 34 -14.94 -5.64 -4.69
CA GLU A 34 -14.25 -6.92 -4.50
C GLU A 34 -14.59 -7.55 -3.14
N ASP A 35 -14.17 -8.80 -2.93
CA ASP A 35 -14.30 -9.46 -1.62
C ASP A 35 -13.55 -8.69 -0.52
N ILE A 36 -13.98 -8.87 0.72
CA ILE A 36 -13.46 -8.11 1.87
C ILE A 36 -11.96 -8.29 2.10
N GLN A 37 -11.41 -9.47 1.82
CA GLN A 37 -9.97 -9.72 1.95
C GLN A 37 -9.18 -8.94 0.91
N THR A 38 -9.65 -8.91 -0.34
CA THR A 38 -9.07 -8.13 -1.42
C THR A 38 -9.10 -6.64 -1.09
N GLN A 39 -10.23 -6.13 -0.60
CA GLN A 39 -10.37 -4.74 -0.14
C GLN A 39 -9.35 -4.41 0.96
N VAL A 40 -9.29 -5.22 2.00
CA VAL A 40 -8.38 -5.00 3.14
C VAL A 40 -6.91 -5.00 2.71
N ILE A 41 -6.50 -5.95 1.87
CA ILE A 41 -5.11 -6.02 1.38
C ILE A 41 -4.71 -4.71 0.69
N PHE A 42 -5.47 -4.29 -0.32
CA PHE A 42 -5.04 -3.20 -1.18
C PHE A 42 -5.33 -1.82 -0.60
N LEU A 43 -6.40 -1.65 0.19
CA LEU A 43 -6.63 -0.40 0.93
C LEU A 43 -5.61 -0.23 2.06
N THR A 44 -5.21 -1.30 2.74
CA THR A 44 -4.13 -1.23 3.73
C THR A 44 -2.82 -0.80 3.08
N LEU A 45 -2.41 -1.43 1.97
CA LEU A 45 -1.19 -1.05 1.25
C LEU A 45 -1.24 0.40 0.76
N LEU A 46 -2.35 0.79 0.14
CA LEU A 46 -2.54 2.14 -0.41
C LEU A 46 -2.56 3.21 0.68
N LYS A 47 -3.33 3.02 1.76
CA LYS A 47 -3.52 4.03 2.81
C LYS A 47 -2.39 4.11 3.83
N SER A 48 -1.63 3.03 4.02
CA SER A 48 -0.48 3.02 4.93
C SER A 48 0.85 3.29 4.25
N GLY A 49 0.95 2.99 2.96
CA GLY A 49 2.22 2.99 2.22
C GLY A 49 3.20 1.91 2.67
N MET A 50 2.78 0.93 3.45
CA MET A 50 3.68 -0.17 3.88
C MET A 50 4.12 -1.02 2.69
N ARG A 51 5.26 -1.70 2.85
CA ARG A 51 5.74 -2.66 1.86
C ARG A 51 4.89 -3.92 1.84
N LYS A 52 4.77 -4.57 0.69
CA LYS A 52 4.06 -5.86 0.56
C LYS A 52 4.53 -6.89 1.60
N GLY A 53 5.85 -6.99 1.82
CA GLY A 53 6.41 -7.91 2.82
C GLY A 53 6.07 -7.53 4.26
N GLU A 54 5.90 -6.25 4.56
CA GLU A 54 5.45 -5.76 5.87
C GLU A 54 3.99 -6.18 6.12
N LEU A 55 3.10 -6.00 5.13
CA LEU A 55 1.72 -6.49 5.21
C LEU A 55 1.66 -8.01 5.43
N MET A 56 2.49 -8.77 4.71
CA MET A 56 2.54 -10.23 4.83
C MET A 56 3.07 -10.71 6.18
N GLY A 57 3.90 -9.91 6.84
CA GLY A 57 4.44 -10.20 8.18
C GLY A 57 3.54 -9.73 9.32
N LEU A 58 2.55 -8.88 9.03
CA LEU A 58 1.68 -8.28 10.03
C LEU A 58 0.80 -9.34 10.71
N ARG A 59 0.66 -9.25 12.02
CA ARG A 59 -0.21 -10.10 12.84
C ARG A 59 -1.32 -9.26 13.47
N TRP A 60 -2.37 -9.89 13.98
CA TRP A 60 -3.46 -9.17 14.63
C TRP A 60 -3.00 -8.39 15.87
N ASN A 61 -2.02 -8.87 16.63
CA ASN A 61 -1.45 -8.15 17.76
C ASN A 61 -0.57 -6.95 17.38
N ASP A 62 -0.21 -6.82 16.10
CA ASP A 62 0.51 -5.65 15.57
C ASP A 62 -0.46 -4.51 15.16
N ILE A 63 -1.78 -4.69 15.34
CA ILE A 63 -2.80 -3.74 14.92
C ILE A 63 -3.52 -3.20 16.17
N ASP A 64 -3.25 -1.96 16.50
CA ASP A 64 -3.99 -1.27 17.56
C ASP A 64 -5.25 -0.62 16.97
N LEU A 65 -6.41 -1.21 17.27
CA LEU A 65 -7.71 -0.74 16.79
C LEU A 65 -8.27 0.46 17.57
N ASN A 66 -7.72 0.76 18.74
CA ASN A 66 -8.13 1.90 19.56
C ASN A 66 -7.34 3.15 19.14
N GLU A 67 -6.01 3.05 19.13
CA GLU A 67 -5.13 4.14 18.71
C GLU A 67 -4.98 4.24 17.17
N LYS A 68 -5.51 3.27 16.43
CA LYS A 68 -5.55 3.21 14.96
C LYS A 68 -4.17 3.27 14.33
N TYR A 69 -3.28 2.34 14.69
CA TYR A 69 -1.98 2.20 14.02
C TYR A 69 -1.61 0.73 13.76
N PHE A 70 -0.75 0.54 12.79
CA PHE A 70 0.01 -0.69 12.57
C PHE A 70 1.39 -0.53 13.20
N ASP A 71 1.80 -1.49 14.03
CA ASP A 71 3.18 -1.60 14.52
C ASP A 71 3.99 -2.45 13.53
N ILE A 72 4.73 -1.79 12.65
CA ILE A 72 5.52 -2.47 11.63
C ILE A 72 6.86 -2.86 12.24
N ASN A 73 6.98 -4.12 12.63
CA ASN A 73 8.13 -4.69 13.34
C ASN A 73 8.72 -5.92 12.66
N SER A 74 8.07 -6.43 11.60
CA SER A 74 8.48 -7.62 10.87
C SER A 74 8.26 -7.47 9.36
N THR A 75 8.85 -8.34 8.59
CA THR A 75 8.59 -8.50 7.16
C THR A 75 8.63 -9.97 6.81
N ARG A 76 7.80 -10.39 5.85
CA ARG A 76 7.75 -11.77 5.39
C ARG A 76 7.92 -11.85 3.88
N GLY A 77 8.79 -12.76 3.47
CA GLY A 77 8.94 -13.21 2.07
C GLY A 77 8.35 -14.59 1.87
N ASP A 78 8.55 -15.17 0.69
CA ASP A 78 8.05 -16.51 0.36
C ASP A 78 8.76 -17.62 1.18
N TYR A 79 9.97 -17.33 1.69
CA TYR A 79 10.78 -18.28 2.48
C TYR A 79 10.63 -18.09 4.01
N GLY A 80 9.70 -17.24 4.46
CA GLY A 80 9.43 -17.04 5.88
C GLY A 80 9.61 -15.59 6.34
N GLU A 81 9.55 -15.44 7.67
CA GLU A 81 9.72 -14.13 8.33
C GLU A 81 11.19 -13.71 8.35
N ASN A 82 11.39 -12.42 8.17
CA ASN A 82 12.68 -11.78 8.35
C ASN A 82 12.51 -10.62 9.35
N LYS A 83 13.49 -10.46 10.23
CA LYS A 83 13.57 -9.25 11.04
C LYS A 83 13.84 -8.05 10.14
N PRO A 84 13.31 -6.87 10.50
CA PRO A 84 13.60 -5.65 9.74
C PRO A 84 15.11 -5.43 9.64
N LYS A 85 15.60 -5.19 8.43
CA LYS A 85 17.06 -5.02 8.17
C LYS A 85 17.66 -3.80 8.87
N THR A 86 16.85 -2.88 9.39
CA THR A 86 17.30 -1.63 10.03
C THR A 86 16.31 -1.18 11.11
N LYS A 87 16.82 -0.46 12.11
CA LYS A 87 15.99 0.17 13.17
C LYS A 87 14.95 1.14 12.60
N THR A 88 15.23 1.81 11.48
CA THR A 88 14.29 2.73 10.80
C THR A 88 13.11 2.01 10.14
N SER A 89 13.17 0.70 10.00
CA SER A 89 12.06 -0.10 9.47
C SER A 89 10.98 -0.37 10.51
N ILE A 90 11.32 -0.30 11.82
CA ILE A 90 10.36 -0.45 12.92
C ILE A 90 9.68 0.90 13.12
N ARG A 91 8.38 0.94 12.98
CA ARG A 91 7.60 2.18 13.07
C ARG A 91 6.12 1.93 13.28
N LYS A 92 5.43 2.92 13.87
CA LYS A 92 3.97 2.97 13.91
C LYS A 92 3.45 3.75 12.69
N VAL A 93 2.46 3.18 12.01
CA VAL A 93 1.77 3.82 10.88
C VAL A 93 0.31 3.98 11.21
N TYR A 94 -0.12 5.20 11.49
CA TYR A 94 -1.50 5.53 11.82
C TYR A 94 -2.40 5.45 10.59
N PHE A 95 -3.67 5.04 10.81
CA PHE A 95 -4.68 4.92 9.77
C PHE A 95 -6.00 5.59 10.18
N ASP A 96 -6.86 5.82 9.19
CA ASP A 96 -8.12 6.55 9.33
C ASP A 96 -9.29 5.66 9.79
N ASN A 97 -10.44 6.29 10.08
CA ASN A 97 -11.65 5.61 10.51
C ASN A 97 -12.25 4.70 9.43
N SER A 98 -12.08 5.00 8.15
CA SER A 98 -12.62 4.17 7.08
C SER A 98 -11.87 2.83 7.02
N LEU A 99 -10.54 2.86 7.16
CA LEU A 99 -9.73 1.64 7.23
C LEU A 99 -9.99 0.88 8.54
N LEU A 100 -10.20 1.57 9.68
CA LEU A 100 -10.60 0.94 10.94
C LEU A 100 -11.89 0.12 10.76
N THR A 101 -12.90 0.72 10.13
CA THR A 101 -14.19 0.04 9.90
C THR A 101 -14.02 -1.21 9.03
N LEU A 102 -13.21 -1.10 7.98
CA LEU A 102 -12.93 -2.22 7.09
C LEU A 102 -12.16 -3.35 7.83
N ILE A 103 -11.13 -3.00 8.62
CA ILE A 103 -10.35 -3.99 9.40
C ILE A 103 -11.25 -4.70 10.41
N LYS A 104 -12.14 -3.99 11.11
CA LYS A 104 -13.10 -4.60 12.04
C LYS A 104 -14.05 -5.57 11.33
N LYS A 105 -14.60 -5.18 10.17
CA LYS A 105 -15.44 -6.08 9.35
C LYS A 105 -14.65 -7.33 8.91
N TYR A 106 -13.41 -7.14 8.48
CA TYR A 106 -12.55 -8.24 8.07
C TYR A 106 -12.20 -9.17 9.25
N LYS A 107 -11.93 -8.62 10.46
CA LYS A 107 -11.67 -9.45 11.66
C LYS A 107 -12.86 -10.34 11.97
N ASN A 108 -14.08 -9.82 11.87
CA ASN A 108 -15.30 -10.60 12.10
C ASN A 108 -15.49 -11.66 11.01
N HIS A 109 -15.30 -11.32 9.75
CA HIS A 109 -15.35 -12.26 8.64
C HIS A 109 -14.35 -13.43 8.83
N GLU A 110 -13.10 -13.15 9.23
CA GLU A 110 -12.11 -14.18 9.47
C GLU A 110 -12.44 -15.04 10.70
N LYS A 111 -12.97 -14.43 11.77
CA LYS A 111 -13.47 -15.19 12.93
C LYS A 111 -14.55 -16.19 12.52
N GLU A 112 -15.54 -15.75 11.76
CA GLU A 112 -16.63 -16.63 11.29
C GLU A 112 -16.13 -17.72 10.35
N ARG A 113 -15.24 -17.35 9.41
CA ARG A 113 -14.65 -18.30 8.46
C ARG A 113 -13.87 -19.41 9.16
N LEU A 114 -12.97 -19.04 10.07
CA LEU A 114 -12.16 -20.00 10.84
C LEU A 114 -12.99 -20.83 11.80
N PHE A 115 -13.99 -20.22 12.42
CA PHE A 115 -14.89 -20.93 13.34
C PHE A 115 -15.68 -22.05 12.63
N ARG A 116 -16.09 -21.88 11.38
CA ARG A 116 -16.72 -22.94 10.57
C ARG A 116 -15.79 -24.13 10.33
N GLU A 117 -14.50 -23.92 10.42
CA GLU A 117 -13.45 -24.96 10.30
C GLU A 117 -12.98 -25.47 11.69
N GLY A 118 -13.64 -25.07 12.78
CA GLY A 118 -13.29 -25.44 14.16
C GLY A 118 -12.03 -24.73 14.68
N ILE A 119 -11.60 -23.62 14.04
CA ILE A 119 -10.40 -22.85 14.38
C ILE A 119 -10.80 -21.55 15.06
N ILE A 120 -10.10 -21.19 16.13
CA ILE A 120 -10.29 -19.91 16.84
C ILE A 120 -9.21 -18.93 16.38
N LEU A 121 -9.62 -17.78 15.85
CA LEU A 121 -8.69 -16.72 15.46
C LEU A 121 -7.94 -16.19 16.70
N SER A 122 -6.62 -16.26 16.66
CA SER A 122 -5.71 -15.74 17.68
C SER A 122 -5.12 -14.40 17.27
N ASP A 123 -4.79 -13.57 18.26
CA ASP A 123 -4.08 -12.31 18.00
C ASP A 123 -2.63 -12.53 17.50
N LYS A 124 -2.10 -13.76 17.64
CA LYS A 124 -0.80 -14.17 17.09
C LYS A 124 -0.87 -14.61 15.63
N ASP A 125 -2.09 -14.80 15.08
CA ASP A 125 -2.26 -15.19 13.68
C ASP A 125 -1.90 -14.03 12.76
N TYR A 126 -1.47 -14.38 11.53
CA TYR A 126 -1.22 -13.38 10.51
C TYR A 126 -2.50 -12.62 10.17
N PHE A 127 -2.34 -11.33 9.93
CA PHE A 127 -3.45 -10.45 9.55
C PHE A 127 -4.16 -10.96 8.29
N ILE A 128 -3.41 -11.39 7.29
CA ILE A 128 -3.94 -11.94 6.04
C ILE A 128 -3.58 -13.42 5.91
N LEU A 129 -4.60 -14.25 5.94
CA LEU A 129 -4.50 -15.68 5.71
C LEU A 129 -5.00 -16.06 4.31
N SER A 130 -4.42 -17.12 3.75
CA SER A 130 -4.97 -17.78 2.56
C SER A 130 -6.19 -18.63 2.93
N SER A 131 -6.90 -19.15 1.93
CA SER A 131 -8.01 -20.10 2.13
C SER A 131 -7.59 -21.42 2.84
N ARG A 132 -6.30 -21.71 2.92
CA ARG A 132 -5.74 -22.86 3.64
C ARG A 132 -5.23 -22.50 5.04
N ASN A 133 -5.61 -21.34 5.58
CA ASN A 133 -5.17 -20.82 6.89
C ASN A 133 -3.64 -20.63 7.01
N LEU A 134 -2.95 -20.52 5.89
CA LEU A 134 -1.54 -20.20 5.81
C LEU A 134 -1.36 -18.72 5.50
N PRO A 135 -0.24 -18.11 5.88
CA PRO A 135 0.05 -16.72 5.48
C PRO A 135 -0.03 -16.56 3.96
N ILE A 136 -0.60 -15.43 3.51
CA ILE A 136 -0.69 -15.13 2.08
C ILE A 136 0.70 -15.04 1.44
N THR A 137 0.82 -15.44 0.17
CA THR A 137 2.09 -15.42 -0.58
C THR A 137 2.25 -14.15 -1.41
N GLN A 138 3.50 -13.79 -1.73
CA GLN A 138 3.81 -12.65 -2.61
C GLN A 138 3.18 -12.80 -3.99
N SER A 139 3.23 -14.02 -4.54
CA SER A 139 2.68 -14.36 -5.85
C SER A 139 1.16 -14.13 -5.88
N ARG A 140 0.46 -14.53 -4.80
CA ARG A 140 -1.00 -14.34 -4.70
C ARG A 140 -1.37 -12.85 -4.69
N ILE A 141 -0.72 -12.05 -3.86
CA ILE A 141 -0.96 -10.58 -3.82
C ILE A 141 -0.66 -9.95 -5.20
N THR A 142 0.45 -10.33 -5.83
CA THR A 142 0.81 -9.81 -7.14
C THR A 142 -0.21 -10.19 -8.22
N TYR A 143 -0.69 -11.42 -8.20
CA TYR A 143 -1.72 -11.89 -9.12
C TYR A 143 -3.04 -11.13 -8.94
N MET A 144 -3.52 -11.00 -7.69
CA MET A 144 -4.73 -10.25 -7.36
C MET A 144 -4.62 -8.79 -7.83
N PHE A 145 -3.47 -8.16 -7.59
CA PHE A 145 -3.23 -6.78 -8.01
C PHE A 145 -3.32 -6.61 -9.54
N ARG A 146 -2.72 -7.52 -10.31
CA ARG A 146 -2.80 -7.49 -11.78
C ARG A 146 -4.24 -7.61 -12.30
N LEU A 147 -5.04 -8.48 -11.66
CA LEU A 147 -6.46 -8.61 -12.00
C LEU A 147 -7.23 -7.32 -11.72
N LEU A 148 -6.98 -6.67 -10.57
CA LEU A 148 -7.59 -5.39 -10.22
C LEU A 148 -7.21 -4.29 -11.21
N CYS A 149 -5.91 -4.15 -11.56
CA CYS A 149 -5.47 -3.18 -12.56
C CYS A 149 -6.17 -3.40 -13.91
N LYS A 150 -6.30 -4.68 -14.33
CA LYS A 150 -7.02 -5.02 -15.57
C LYS A 150 -8.51 -4.65 -15.49
N LYS A 151 -9.21 -4.97 -14.39
CA LYS A 151 -10.62 -4.63 -14.19
C LYS A 151 -10.85 -3.12 -14.13
N ALA A 152 -9.92 -2.38 -13.53
CA ALA A 152 -9.99 -0.93 -13.40
C ALA A 152 -9.53 -0.18 -14.66
N GLU A 153 -9.04 -0.89 -15.66
CA GLU A 153 -8.47 -0.32 -16.89
C GLU A 153 -7.40 0.76 -16.59
N VAL A 154 -6.53 0.45 -15.62
CA VAL A 154 -5.42 1.32 -15.21
C VAL A 154 -4.09 0.70 -15.59
N GLN A 155 -3.04 1.53 -15.58
CA GLN A 155 -1.68 1.05 -15.84
C GLN A 155 -1.29 -0.08 -14.89
N ASN A 156 -0.57 -1.06 -15.43
CA ASN A 156 -0.09 -2.19 -14.66
C ASN A 156 1.22 -1.82 -13.95
N ILE A 157 1.13 -0.99 -12.93
CA ILE A 157 2.24 -0.72 -12.01
C ILE A 157 2.52 -1.95 -11.14
N THR A 158 3.63 -1.96 -10.41
CA THR A 158 3.88 -3.03 -9.43
C THR A 158 3.06 -2.80 -8.16
N VAL A 159 2.89 -3.83 -7.31
CA VAL A 159 2.30 -3.65 -5.96
C VAL A 159 3.08 -2.58 -5.15
N HIS A 160 4.39 -2.45 -5.40
CA HIS A 160 5.21 -1.39 -4.80
C HIS A 160 4.82 0.00 -5.30
N GLY A 161 4.26 0.10 -6.48
CA GLY A 161 3.70 1.34 -7.04
C GLY A 161 2.56 1.93 -6.21
N LEU A 162 1.79 1.12 -5.45
CA LEU A 162 0.81 1.66 -4.49
C LEU A 162 1.47 2.50 -3.39
N ARG A 163 2.66 2.11 -2.96
CA ARG A 163 3.45 2.87 -1.99
C ARG A 163 3.99 4.17 -2.62
N HIS A 164 4.39 4.15 -3.88
CA HIS A 164 4.74 5.37 -4.60
C HIS A 164 3.53 6.28 -4.75
N THR A 165 2.38 5.73 -5.14
CA THR A 165 1.10 6.46 -5.19
C THR A 165 0.79 7.12 -3.84
N HIS A 166 0.90 6.36 -2.72
CA HIS A 166 0.71 6.91 -1.38
C HIS A 166 1.65 8.08 -1.08
N ALA A 167 2.94 7.96 -1.41
CA ALA A 167 3.92 9.01 -1.18
C ALA A 167 3.59 10.27 -1.99
N THR A 168 3.37 10.12 -3.30
CA THR A 168 3.06 11.21 -4.22
C THR A 168 1.83 11.99 -3.75
N PHE A 169 0.71 11.29 -3.49
CA PHE A 169 -0.52 11.96 -3.07
C PHE A 169 -0.42 12.65 -1.71
N LEU A 170 0.35 12.11 -0.76
CA LEU A 170 0.58 12.80 0.51
C LEU A 170 1.37 14.09 0.32
N ILE A 171 2.38 14.08 -0.54
CA ILE A 171 3.22 15.25 -0.80
C ILE A 171 2.44 16.29 -1.60
N GLU A 172 1.70 15.90 -2.65
CA GLU A 172 0.78 16.78 -3.39
C GLU A 172 -0.29 17.41 -2.48
N ALA A 173 -0.70 16.70 -1.42
CA ALA A 173 -1.60 17.24 -0.40
C ALA A 173 -0.90 18.15 0.65
N GLY A 174 0.38 18.49 0.46
CA GLY A 174 1.15 19.37 1.34
C GLY A 174 1.76 18.69 2.57
N ALA A 175 1.80 17.36 2.63
CA ALA A 175 2.43 16.68 3.75
C ALA A 175 3.97 16.89 3.73
N ASN A 176 4.54 17.15 4.91
CA ASN A 176 6.00 17.33 5.04
C ASN A 176 6.76 16.09 4.55
N ILE A 177 7.69 16.26 3.62
CA ILE A 177 8.47 15.19 2.98
C ILE A 177 9.23 14.35 4.01
N LYS A 178 9.79 14.97 5.06
CA LYS A 178 10.48 14.26 6.14
C LYS A 178 9.51 13.34 6.90
N TYR A 179 8.29 13.81 7.15
CA TYR A 179 7.24 12.99 7.75
C TYR A 179 6.86 11.81 6.85
N VAL A 180 6.63 12.05 5.55
CA VAL A 180 6.32 10.99 4.57
C VAL A 180 7.46 9.96 4.52
N SER A 181 8.72 10.40 4.47
CA SER A 181 9.90 9.53 4.49
C SER A 181 9.95 8.64 5.74
N THR A 182 9.69 9.22 6.91
CA THR A 182 9.63 8.49 8.20
C THR A 182 8.48 7.49 8.23
N ARG A 183 7.29 7.91 7.80
CA ARG A 183 6.09 7.06 7.69
C ARG A 183 6.33 5.85 6.79
N LEU A 184 7.03 6.04 5.70
CA LEU A 184 7.41 4.98 4.79
C LEU A 184 8.57 4.11 5.31
N GLY A 185 9.37 4.58 6.26
CA GLY A 185 10.56 3.90 6.75
C GLY A 185 11.66 3.86 5.70
N HIS A 186 11.89 4.99 5.02
CA HIS A 186 13.05 5.16 4.14
C HIS A 186 14.28 5.48 4.98
N LYS A 187 15.42 4.84 4.66
CA LYS A 187 16.70 5.10 5.32
C LYS A 187 17.26 6.49 5.01
N ASN A 188 16.95 6.99 3.81
CA ASN A 188 17.39 8.27 3.29
C ASN A 188 16.20 9.01 2.70
N ILE A 189 16.06 10.29 3.03
CA ILE A 189 15.01 11.17 2.51
C ILE A 189 15.08 11.29 0.98
N ASN A 190 16.28 11.16 0.39
CA ASN A 190 16.48 11.21 -1.06
C ASN A 190 15.61 10.18 -1.81
N ILE A 191 15.37 9.01 -1.20
CA ILE A 191 14.46 8.00 -1.78
C ILE A 191 13.02 8.56 -1.94
N THR A 192 12.60 9.43 -1.01
CA THR A 192 11.29 10.09 -1.09
C THR A 192 11.34 11.25 -2.08
N LEU A 193 12.42 12.01 -2.13
CA LEU A 193 12.64 13.08 -3.09
C LEU A 193 12.69 12.57 -4.54
N ASP A 194 13.34 11.42 -4.79
CA ASP A 194 13.40 10.80 -6.11
C ASP A 194 12.01 10.40 -6.65
N VAL A 195 11.10 10.02 -5.75
CA VAL A 195 9.69 9.72 -6.10
C VAL A 195 8.93 10.99 -6.48
N TYR A 196 9.35 12.13 -5.94
CA TYR A 196 8.67 13.42 -6.05
C TYR A 196 9.34 14.39 -7.04
N SER A 197 10.47 14.02 -7.64
CA SER A 197 11.27 14.91 -8.50
C SER A 197 10.49 15.53 -9.67
N ASP A 198 9.47 14.82 -10.17
CA ASP A 198 8.66 15.33 -11.29
C ASP A 198 7.63 16.37 -10.82
N VAL A 199 7.13 16.26 -9.59
CA VAL A 199 6.19 17.23 -8.98
C VAL A 199 6.92 18.50 -8.57
N LEU A 200 8.16 18.39 -8.04
CA LEU A 200 9.00 19.55 -7.67
C LEU A 200 9.27 20.50 -8.84
N LYS A 201 9.33 20.01 -10.07
CA LYS A 201 9.54 20.86 -11.26
C LYS A 201 8.33 21.75 -11.60
N GLU A 202 7.12 21.31 -11.26
CA GLU A 202 5.91 22.12 -11.42
C GLU A 202 5.79 23.16 -10.30
N GLU A 203 6.09 22.80 -9.05
CA GLU A 203 6.10 23.70 -7.91
C GLU A 203 7.16 24.82 -8.00
N GLU A 204 8.28 24.60 -8.72
CA GLU A 204 9.32 25.62 -8.89
C GLU A 204 8.78 26.85 -9.61
N LYS A 205 7.86 26.69 -10.58
CA LYS A 205 7.20 27.79 -11.28
C LYS A 205 6.22 28.55 -10.37
N GLU A 206 5.41 27.81 -9.60
CA GLU A 206 4.45 28.42 -8.67
C GLU A 206 5.16 29.15 -7.51
N THR A 207 6.33 28.68 -7.10
CA THR A 207 7.12 29.32 -6.03
C THR A 207 7.68 30.67 -6.46
N ALA A 208 8.03 30.86 -7.72
CA ALA A 208 8.46 32.15 -8.24
C ALA A 208 7.32 33.18 -8.16
N ASP A 209 6.11 32.80 -8.56
CA ASP A 209 4.91 33.65 -8.49
C ASP A 209 4.50 33.99 -7.03
N LEU A 210 4.78 33.07 -6.09
CA LEU A 210 4.53 33.28 -4.66
C LEU A 210 5.44 34.37 -4.07
N MET A 211 6.70 34.43 -4.48
CA MET A 211 7.64 35.45 -3.99
C MET A 211 7.25 36.83 -4.48
N ASP A 212 6.82 36.96 -5.73
CA ASP A 212 6.32 38.21 -6.26
C ASP A 212 5.06 38.72 -5.50
N LYS A 213 4.10 37.81 -5.23
CA LYS A 213 2.91 38.15 -4.43
C LYS A 213 3.22 38.52 -2.99
N LEU A 214 4.27 37.92 -2.38
CA LEU A 214 4.71 38.32 -1.04
C LEU A 214 5.32 39.72 -1.02
N ILE A 215 6.09 40.09 -2.05
CA ILE A 215 6.73 41.40 -2.17
C ILE A 215 5.67 42.49 -2.46
N GLU A 216 4.67 42.19 -3.28
CA GLU A 216 3.57 43.13 -3.59
C GLU A 216 2.64 43.44 -2.38
N ASN A 217 2.65 42.56 -1.35
CA ASN A 217 1.81 42.73 -0.14
C ASN A 217 2.61 43.26 1.07
N LEU A 218 3.89 43.71 0.89
CA LEU A 218 4.72 44.38 1.88
C LEU A 218 4.63 45.90 1.74
#